data_94a3a0fc7d53fd417fe18370dd23250e
#
_entry.id   94a3a0fc7d53fd417fe18370dd23250e
#
_cell.length_a   1.000
_cell.length_b   1.000
_cell.length_c   1.000
_cell.angle_alpha   90.00
_cell.angle_beta   90.00
_cell.angle_gamma   90.00
#
_symmetry.space_group_name_H-M   'P 1'
#
loop_
_entity.id
_entity.type
_entity.pdbx_description
1 polymer ?
#
loop_
_entity_poly.entity_id
_entity_poly.type
_entity_poly.pdbx_seq_one_letter_code
_entity_poly.pdbx_strand_id
1 'polypeptide(L)'
;MCKNKHFYELLVSGKAKVSRGFAELKEDFSLADSAVTKAFLKVKTVSSEMFIRSFQFKILNDITFTNSRLAKIGYVQDDSCTFCRVSPETVNHLFYQCTHTNQFWKDFKNFWFALSGKLVELSLQNVMIGN
;
A
#
# COMPACT_ATOMS: atom_id res chain seq x y z
N MET A 1 31.06 9.16 18.18
CA MET A 1 29.73 9.59 18.68
C MET A 1 29.01 10.37 17.61
N CYS A 2 27.85 9.91 17.18
CA CYS A 2 27.19 10.39 15.97
C CYS A 2 26.47 11.72 16.21
N LYS A 3 27.17 12.85 16.03
CA LYS A 3 26.60 14.21 16.14
C LYS A 3 25.46 14.45 15.14
N ASN A 4 25.43 13.71 14.03
CA ASN A 4 24.41 13.85 12.98
C ASN A 4 23.01 13.38 13.42
N LYS A 5 22.89 12.41 14.33
CA LYS A 5 21.60 11.91 14.82
C LYS A 5 20.85 12.99 15.60
N HIS A 6 21.57 13.72 16.47
CA HIS A 6 20.97 14.79 17.27
C HIS A 6 20.53 15.99 16.41
N PHE A 7 21.32 16.38 15.41
CA PHE A 7 20.93 17.40 14.43
C PHE A 7 19.71 16.99 13.61
N TYR A 8 19.67 15.73 13.19
CA TYR A 8 18.52 15.19 12.46
C TYR A 8 17.26 15.20 13.33
N GLU A 9 17.36 14.80 14.58
CA GLU A 9 16.24 14.81 15.54
C GLU A 9 15.71 16.23 15.78
N LEU A 10 16.60 17.23 15.91
CA LEU A 10 16.19 18.64 16.04
C LEU A 10 15.52 19.18 14.77
N LEU A 11 16.01 18.83 13.59
CA LEU A 11 15.43 19.25 12.31
C LEU A 11 14.07 18.61 12.06
N VAL A 12 13.88 17.37 12.49
CA VAL A 12 12.64 16.60 12.27
C VAL A 12 11.59 16.92 13.33
N SER A 13 11.97 17.14 14.60
CA SER A 13 11.02 17.39 15.70
C SER A 13 10.14 18.61 15.50
N GLY A 14 10.64 19.66 14.82
CA GLY A 14 9.86 20.85 14.48
C GLY A 14 9.03 20.76 13.19
N LYS A 15 9.23 19.71 12.39
CA LYS A 15 8.63 19.56 11.06
C LYS A 15 7.97 18.20 10.81
N ALA A 16 7.88 17.36 11.83
CA ALA A 16 7.26 16.04 11.71
C ALA A 16 5.75 16.20 11.43
N LYS A 17 5.40 16.42 10.17
CA LYS A 17 4.04 16.25 9.70
C LYS A 17 3.79 14.77 9.52
N VAL A 18 2.62 14.33 9.94
CA VAL A 18 2.10 13.00 9.60
C VAL A 18 2.21 12.81 8.10
N SER A 19 2.80 11.69 7.66
CA SER A 19 2.94 11.43 6.22
C SER A 19 1.55 11.38 5.59
N ARG A 20 1.44 11.83 4.33
CA ARG A 20 0.18 11.80 3.60
C ARG A 20 -0.40 10.40 3.56
N GLY A 21 0.41 9.38 3.25
CA GLY A 21 -0.04 7.99 3.23
C GLY A 21 -0.55 7.50 4.59
N PHE A 22 0.03 7.95 5.71
CA PHE A 22 -0.49 7.62 7.03
C PHE A 22 -1.89 8.21 7.27
N ALA A 23 -2.10 9.47 6.88
CA ALA A 23 -3.39 10.13 7.01
C ALA A 23 -4.45 9.49 6.13
N GLU A 24 -4.12 9.22 4.85
CA GLU A 24 -5.01 8.55 3.89
C GLU A 24 -5.41 7.15 4.35
N LEU A 25 -4.46 6.31 4.78
CA LEU A 25 -4.77 4.97 5.31
C LEU A 25 -5.68 5.01 6.53
N LYS A 26 -5.46 5.98 7.41
CA LYS A 26 -6.29 6.16 8.60
C LYS A 26 -7.73 6.50 8.21
N GLU A 27 -7.90 7.40 7.26
CA GLU A 27 -9.21 7.86 6.77
C GLU A 27 -9.91 6.77 5.96
N ASP A 28 -9.24 6.21 4.95
CA ASP A 28 -9.82 5.21 4.03
C ASP A 28 -10.30 3.95 4.73
N PHE A 29 -9.60 3.50 5.75
CA PHE A 29 -9.93 2.27 6.48
C PHE A 29 -10.47 2.51 7.89
N SER A 30 -10.68 3.76 8.30
CA SER A 30 -11.12 4.14 9.66
C SER A 30 -10.27 3.50 10.76
N LEU A 31 -8.96 3.48 10.58
CA LEU A 31 -8.02 2.78 11.45
C LEU A 31 -7.57 3.64 12.63
N ALA A 32 -7.30 2.97 13.76
CA ALA A 32 -6.57 3.60 14.85
C ALA A 32 -5.10 3.85 14.49
N ASP A 33 -4.48 4.88 15.04
CA ASP A 33 -3.07 5.23 14.81
C ASP A 33 -2.12 4.07 15.07
N SER A 34 -2.42 3.23 16.07
CA SER A 34 -1.63 2.03 16.39
C SER A 34 -1.64 0.99 15.27
N ALA A 35 -2.77 0.82 14.56
CA ALA A 35 -2.89 -0.13 13.46
C ALA A 35 -2.11 0.37 12.24
N VAL A 36 -2.22 1.66 11.90
CA VAL A 36 -1.44 2.26 10.82
C VAL A 36 0.05 2.19 11.12
N THR A 37 0.46 2.53 12.35
CA THR A 37 1.86 2.42 12.79
C THR A 37 2.38 1.00 12.64
N LYS A 38 1.60 -0.02 13.02
CA LYS A 38 1.98 -1.42 12.84
C LYS A 38 2.17 -1.77 11.36
N ALA A 39 1.31 -1.30 10.45
CA ALA A 39 1.44 -1.53 9.02
C ALA A 39 2.78 -1.00 8.48
N PHE A 40 3.16 0.23 8.85
CA PHE A 40 4.45 0.80 8.46
C PHE A 40 5.66 0.07 9.08
N LEU A 41 5.54 -0.41 10.31
CA LEU A 41 6.60 -1.20 10.96
C LEU A 41 6.78 -2.57 10.29
N LYS A 42 5.70 -3.21 9.85
CA LYS A 42 5.76 -4.49 9.12
C LYS A 42 6.57 -4.39 7.83
N VAL A 43 6.62 -3.25 7.17
CA VAL A 43 7.43 -3.06 5.96
C VAL A 43 8.88 -3.51 6.16
N LYS A 44 9.44 -3.31 7.35
CA LYS A 44 10.81 -3.71 7.67
C LYS A 44 11.00 -5.23 7.77
N THR A 45 9.95 -5.96 8.08
CA THR A 45 9.99 -7.40 8.38
C THR A 45 9.26 -8.26 7.37
N VAL A 46 8.52 -7.67 6.42
CA VAL A 46 7.71 -8.40 5.43
C VAL A 46 8.56 -9.30 4.53
N SER A 47 9.78 -8.89 4.23
CA SER A 47 10.72 -9.66 3.40
C SER A 47 12.16 -9.24 3.69
N SER A 48 13.11 -10.14 3.43
CA SER A 48 14.54 -9.79 3.37
C SER A 48 14.88 -8.95 2.15
N GLU A 49 14.08 -9.08 1.08
CA GLU A 49 14.29 -8.40 -0.20
C GLU A 49 13.95 -6.90 -0.10
N MET A 50 14.95 -6.05 -0.37
CA MET A 50 14.79 -4.60 -0.34
C MET A 50 13.73 -4.11 -1.34
N PHE A 51 13.62 -4.75 -2.50
CA PHE A 51 12.64 -4.40 -3.53
C PHE A 51 11.22 -4.58 -3.01
N ILE A 52 10.90 -5.71 -2.36
CA ILE A 52 9.57 -5.99 -1.80
C ILE A 52 9.23 -5.00 -0.69
N ARG A 53 10.17 -4.69 0.19
CA ARG A 53 9.99 -3.67 1.24
C ARG A 53 9.74 -2.28 0.65
N SER A 54 10.52 -1.89 -0.34
CA SER A 54 10.33 -0.60 -1.04
C SER A 54 8.97 -0.53 -1.73
N PHE A 55 8.54 -1.61 -2.36
CA PHE A 55 7.24 -1.70 -3.02
C PHE A 55 6.09 -1.57 -2.01
N GLN A 56 6.12 -2.32 -0.91
CA GLN A 56 5.12 -2.21 0.16
C GLN A 56 5.07 -0.81 0.76
N PHE A 57 6.23 -0.18 0.98
CA PHE A 57 6.29 1.20 1.45
C PHE A 57 5.63 2.18 0.47
N LYS A 58 5.82 1.99 -0.83
CA LYS A 58 5.19 2.83 -1.86
C LYS A 58 3.68 2.65 -1.88
N ILE A 59 3.18 1.43 -1.70
CA ILE A 59 1.74 1.16 -1.60
C ILE A 59 1.15 1.89 -0.40
N LEU A 60 1.74 1.74 0.80
CA LEU A 60 1.25 2.35 2.03
C LEU A 60 1.27 3.89 2.00
N ASN A 61 2.13 4.49 1.22
CA ASN A 61 2.20 5.95 1.07
C ASN A 61 1.46 6.48 -0.17
N ASP A 62 0.75 5.63 -0.89
CA ASP A 62 0.09 5.98 -2.17
C ASP A 62 1.02 6.71 -3.15
N ILE A 63 2.30 6.29 -3.21
CA ILE A 63 3.29 6.85 -4.13
C ILE A 63 3.65 5.92 -5.29
N THR A 64 2.84 4.87 -5.49
CA THR A 64 2.95 3.98 -6.65
C THR A 64 2.51 4.73 -7.91
N PHE A 65 3.25 4.59 -9.01
CA PHE A 65 2.92 5.21 -10.28
C PHE A 65 1.76 4.47 -10.97
N THR A 66 0.55 4.82 -10.58
CA THR A 66 -0.68 4.40 -11.27
C THR A 66 -1.09 5.45 -12.30
N ASN A 67 -1.93 5.08 -13.29
CA ASN A 67 -2.38 6.00 -14.31
C ASN A 67 -3.12 7.20 -13.70
N SER A 68 -3.94 7.00 -12.66
CA SER A 68 -4.58 8.12 -11.94
C SER A 68 -3.58 9.09 -11.34
N ARG A 69 -2.46 8.60 -10.82
CA ARG A 69 -1.40 9.45 -10.29
C ARG A 69 -0.62 10.16 -11.41
N LEU A 70 -0.31 9.43 -12.47
CA LEU A 70 0.40 9.97 -13.64
C LEU A 70 -0.45 11.02 -14.36
N ALA A 71 -1.77 10.83 -14.46
CA ALA A 71 -2.68 11.82 -15.02
C ALA A 71 -2.73 13.11 -14.17
N LYS A 72 -2.76 12.99 -12.84
CA LYS A 72 -2.73 14.14 -11.93
C LYS A 72 -1.50 15.02 -12.10
N ILE A 73 -0.36 14.44 -12.48
CA ILE A 73 0.88 15.18 -12.75
C ILE A 73 1.08 15.53 -14.23
N GLY A 74 0.08 15.24 -15.07
CA GLY A 74 0.10 15.58 -16.50
C GLY A 74 1.01 14.69 -17.37
N TYR A 75 1.43 13.54 -16.86
CA TYR A 75 2.30 12.62 -17.60
C TYR A 75 1.54 11.76 -18.60
N VAL A 76 0.31 11.37 -18.28
CA VAL A 76 -0.62 10.65 -19.18
C VAL A 76 -1.94 11.42 -19.29
N GLN A 77 -2.66 11.24 -20.41
CA GLN A 77 -3.95 11.89 -20.64
C GLN A 77 -5.12 11.06 -20.08
N ASP A 78 -4.95 9.74 -20.03
CA ASP A 78 -5.99 8.80 -19.61
C ASP A 78 -5.58 8.15 -18.29
N ASP A 79 -6.48 8.17 -17.32
CA ASP A 79 -6.29 7.58 -16.00
C ASP A 79 -6.88 6.17 -15.87
N SER A 80 -7.42 5.62 -16.97
CA SER A 80 -8.07 4.31 -16.97
C SER A 80 -7.10 3.18 -16.60
N CYS A 81 -7.64 2.16 -15.94
CA CYS A 81 -6.89 0.98 -15.52
C CYS A 81 -6.31 0.23 -16.72
N THR A 82 -5.02 -0.06 -16.69
CA THR A 82 -4.29 -0.79 -17.72
C THR A 82 -4.88 -2.17 -18.01
N PHE A 83 -5.46 -2.83 -17.00
CA PHE A 83 -6.04 -4.16 -17.16
C PHE A 83 -7.49 -4.15 -17.63
N CYS A 84 -8.40 -3.50 -16.92
CA CYS A 84 -9.83 -3.55 -17.23
C CYS A 84 -10.32 -2.42 -18.13
N ARG A 85 -9.61 -1.31 -18.22
CA ARG A 85 -9.95 -0.11 -19.00
C ARG A 85 -11.32 0.52 -18.72
N VAL A 86 -11.91 0.19 -17.56
CA VAL A 86 -13.27 0.63 -17.19
C VAL A 86 -13.25 1.71 -16.11
N SER A 87 -12.32 1.62 -15.17
CA SER A 87 -12.27 2.50 -14.00
C SER A 87 -10.90 3.16 -13.88
N PRO A 88 -10.79 4.29 -13.18
CA PRO A 88 -9.49 4.93 -12.90
C PRO A 88 -8.52 3.95 -12.20
N GLU A 89 -7.26 3.98 -12.63
CA GLU A 89 -6.22 3.12 -12.06
C GLU A 89 -5.69 3.74 -10.77
N THR A 90 -6.43 3.59 -9.70
CA THR A 90 -5.95 3.88 -8.33
C THR A 90 -5.21 2.68 -7.77
N VAL A 91 -4.44 2.85 -6.69
CA VAL A 91 -3.78 1.75 -5.99
C VAL A 91 -4.81 0.71 -5.51
N ASN A 92 -5.89 1.15 -4.89
CA ASN A 92 -6.96 0.27 -4.42
C ASN A 92 -7.62 -0.50 -5.57
N HIS A 93 -7.90 0.18 -6.70
CA HIS A 93 -8.47 -0.47 -7.87
C HIS A 93 -7.49 -1.52 -8.43
N LEU A 94 -6.24 -1.13 -8.68
CA LEU A 94 -5.24 -1.99 -9.31
C LEU A 94 -4.98 -3.28 -8.52
N PHE A 95 -4.87 -3.18 -7.19
CA PHE A 95 -4.49 -4.32 -6.36
C PHE A 95 -5.67 -5.13 -5.81
N TYR A 96 -6.90 -4.61 -5.86
CA TYR A 96 -8.03 -5.31 -5.27
C TYR A 96 -9.34 -5.21 -6.06
N GLN A 97 -9.74 -4.00 -6.50
CA GLN A 97 -11.09 -3.78 -7.05
C GLN A 97 -11.20 -4.13 -8.53
N CYS A 98 -10.10 -4.16 -9.26
CA CYS A 98 -10.09 -4.53 -10.68
C CYS A 98 -10.63 -5.95 -10.89
N THR A 99 -11.43 -6.15 -11.92
CA THR A 99 -11.99 -7.47 -12.25
C THR A 99 -10.93 -8.55 -12.45
N HIS A 100 -9.80 -8.19 -13.09
CA HIS A 100 -8.67 -9.10 -13.29
C HIS A 100 -7.98 -9.44 -11.96
N THR A 101 -7.72 -8.45 -11.13
CA THR A 101 -7.09 -8.66 -9.82
C THR A 101 -8.02 -9.41 -8.86
N ASN A 102 -9.31 -9.14 -8.93
CA ASN A 102 -10.30 -9.87 -8.15
C ASN A 102 -10.34 -11.36 -8.52
N GLN A 103 -10.21 -11.68 -9.82
CA GLN A 103 -10.10 -13.07 -10.25
C GLN A 103 -8.81 -13.72 -9.70
N PHE A 104 -7.68 -13.03 -9.77
CA PHE A 104 -6.44 -13.50 -9.17
C PHE A 104 -6.59 -13.85 -7.67
N TRP A 105 -7.27 -12.99 -6.89
CA TRP A 105 -7.49 -13.25 -5.47
C TRP A 105 -8.41 -14.46 -5.21
N LYS A 106 -9.40 -14.69 -6.09
CA LYS A 106 -10.24 -15.90 -6.02
C LYS A 106 -9.40 -17.16 -6.26
N ASP A 107 -8.58 -17.15 -7.30
CA ASP A 107 -7.71 -18.28 -7.63
C ASP A 107 -6.67 -18.52 -6.53
N PHE A 108 -6.10 -17.45 -5.96
CA PHE A 108 -5.19 -17.54 -4.82
C PHE A 108 -5.85 -18.16 -3.58
N LYS A 109 -7.08 -17.79 -3.25
CA LYS A 109 -7.83 -18.40 -2.13
C LYS A 109 -8.03 -19.89 -2.33
N ASN A 110 -8.39 -20.31 -3.53
CA ASN A 110 -8.59 -21.72 -3.87
C ASN A 110 -7.26 -22.50 -3.76
N PHE A 111 -6.20 -21.94 -4.31
CA PHE A 111 -4.85 -22.52 -4.21
C PHE A 111 -4.39 -22.64 -2.76
N TRP A 112 -4.55 -21.58 -1.96
CA TRP A 112 -4.19 -21.60 -0.55
C TRP A 112 -4.99 -22.62 0.25
N PHE A 113 -6.29 -22.73 -0.01
CA PHE A 113 -7.13 -23.73 0.62
C PHE A 113 -6.68 -25.16 0.27
N ALA A 114 -6.34 -25.40 -0.99
CA ALA A 114 -5.84 -26.70 -1.42
C ALA A 114 -4.52 -27.11 -0.74
N LEU A 115 -3.63 -26.11 -0.46
CA LEU A 115 -2.35 -26.37 0.19
C LEU A 115 -2.44 -26.50 1.71
N SER A 116 -3.23 -25.63 2.35
CA SER A 116 -3.21 -25.47 3.81
C SER A 116 -4.42 -26.06 4.52
N GLY A 117 -5.48 -26.38 3.78
CA GLY A 117 -6.79 -26.75 4.33
C GLY A 117 -7.50 -25.61 5.07
N LYS A 118 -6.98 -24.38 5.00
CA LYS A 118 -7.52 -23.22 5.73
C LYS A 118 -8.11 -22.19 4.76
N LEU A 119 -9.31 -21.72 5.09
CA LEU A 119 -9.91 -20.59 4.41
C LEU A 119 -9.18 -19.30 4.83
N VAL A 120 -8.87 -18.48 3.85
CA VAL A 120 -8.31 -17.14 4.06
C VAL A 120 -9.31 -16.10 3.57
N GLU A 121 -9.65 -15.15 4.42
CA GLU A 121 -10.42 -13.99 4.01
C GLU A 121 -9.49 -12.87 3.58
N LEU A 122 -9.63 -12.46 2.32
CA LEU A 122 -8.87 -11.36 1.73
C LEU A 122 -9.81 -10.18 1.52
N SER A 123 -9.78 -9.24 2.45
CA SER A 123 -10.39 -7.93 2.30
C SER A 123 -9.37 -6.96 1.67
N LEU A 124 -9.85 -5.82 1.15
CA LEU A 124 -8.97 -4.74 0.69
C LEU A 124 -7.96 -4.36 1.77
N GLN A 125 -8.41 -4.24 3.02
CA GLN A 125 -7.56 -3.92 4.15
C GLN A 125 -6.46 -4.97 4.37
N ASN A 126 -6.81 -6.27 4.32
CA ASN A 126 -5.85 -7.35 4.52
C ASN A 126 -4.80 -7.38 3.39
N VAL A 127 -5.22 -7.12 2.15
CA VAL A 127 -4.33 -7.07 1.00
C VAL A 127 -3.38 -5.88 1.07
N MET A 128 -3.88 -4.71 1.47
CA MET A 128 -3.08 -3.47 1.48
C MET A 128 -2.18 -3.35 2.70
N ILE A 129 -2.65 -3.75 3.88
CA ILE A 129 -1.99 -3.50 5.17
C ILE A 129 -1.37 -4.77 5.74
N GLY A 130 -1.94 -5.94 5.41
CA GLY A 130 -1.49 -7.24 5.91
C GLY A 130 -1.78 -7.40 7.41
N ASN A 131 -2.93 -7.88 7.76
CA ASN A 131 -3.28 -8.28 9.14
C ASN A 131 -2.97 -9.74 9.41
#